data_7fc146042d0aac69e8e0670a5bba77d8
#
_entry.id   7fc146042d0aac69e8e0670a5bba77d8
#
_cell.length_a   1.000
_cell.length_b   1.000
_cell.length_c   1.000
_cell.angle_alpha   90.00
_cell.angle_beta   90.00
_cell.angle_gamma   90.00
#
_symmetry.space_group_name_H-M   'P 1'
#
loop_
_entity.id
_entity.type
_entity.pdbx_description
1 polymer ?
#
loop_
_entity_poly.entity_id
_entity_poly.type
_entity_poly.pdbx_seq_one_letter_code
_entity_poly.pdbx_strand_id
1 'polypeptide(L)'
;MDVRTIAVGEVTLAVAEAGQGGHPFLLLHGFTGAKEDFTPWLDDLAARGYHAVAPDHRGHGDSSKPTDEAAYSLEQFAVDALALVDALGWDRFHLLGHSMGGMIAQHVALAAPERVESLVLMDTGHGTIELDAELAAWGLSLVRTEGMDALADVLAQIEGPLYTDAYQRLVDANPDHKAFGDRKLRASSAAMYAAMGTELMSDHDRLDDVRSLSMPTLVLVGEEDVPFLGPSQRLADAIGPARLEVVPAAGHSPQFENPEVWEKSLFAFLDEQDA
;
A
#
# COMPACT_ATOMS: atom_id res chain seq x y z
N MET A 1 15.52 1.75 -13.69
CA MET A 1 15.10 1.75 -12.27
C MET A 1 16.33 1.71 -11.39
N ASP A 2 16.39 2.53 -10.34
CA ASP A 2 17.47 2.61 -9.35
C ASP A 2 16.95 2.27 -7.95
N VAL A 3 17.82 1.78 -7.06
CA VAL A 3 17.48 1.53 -5.65
C VAL A 3 18.49 2.27 -4.79
N ARG A 4 17.99 3.05 -3.82
CA ARG A 4 18.83 3.80 -2.87
C ARG A 4 18.15 3.95 -1.51
N THR A 5 18.86 4.46 -0.52
CA THR A 5 18.30 4.79 0.80
C THR A 5 18.21 6.31 0.97
N ILE A 6 17.12 6.77 1.57
CA ILE A 6 16.87 8.19 1.86
C ILE A 6 16.60 8.34 3.36
N ALA A 7 17.27 9.28 4.00
CA ALA A 7 17.03 9.60 5.41
C ALA A 7 15.75 10.43 5.54
N VAL A 8 14.83 9.99 6.40
CA VAL A 8 13.58 10.67 6.73
C VAL A 8 13.44 10.75 8.26
N GLY A 9 13.71 11.91 8.83
CA GLY A 9 13.75 12.05 10.28
C GLY A 9 14.78 11.12 10.93
N GLU A 10 14.31 10.25 11.82
CA GLU A 10 15.16 9.32 12.58
C GLU A 10 15.36 7.96 11.88
N VAL A 11 14.72 7.73 10.74
CA VAL A 11 14.82 6.47 10.00
C VAL A 11 15.38 6.68 8.60
N THR A 12 15.78 5.60 7.95
CA THR A 12 16.11 5.57 6.53
C THR A 12 15.11 4.67 5.81
N LEU A 13 14.62 5.13 4.66
CA LEU A 13 13.77 4.33 3.78
C LEU A 13 14.57 3.88 2.56
N ALA A 14 14.50 2.59 2.25
CA ALA A 14 14.95 2.06 0.98
C ALA A 14 13.87 2.38 -0.07
N VAL A 15 14.27 2.94 -1.19
CA VAL A 15 13.35 3.33 -2.27
C VAL A 15 13.78 2.73 -3.58
N ALA A 16 12.83 2.27 -4.38
CA ALA A 16 13.01 2.00 -5.79
C ALA A 16 12.43 3.19 -6.57
N GLU A 17 13.17 3.69 -7.57
CA GLU A 17 12.75 4.84 -8.35
C GLU A 17 13.11 4.72 -9.83
N ALA A 18 12.33 5.39 -10.68
CA ALA A 18 12.62 5.57 -12.10
C ALA A 18 12.11 6.94 -12.59
N GLY A 19 12.68 7.46 -13.68
CA GLY A 19 12.20 8.68 -14.31
C GLY A 19 12.56 9.97 -13.57
N GLN A 20 13.74 10.06 -12.98
CA GLN A 20 14.21 11.27 -12.28
C GLN A 20 14.03 12.52 -13.14
N GLY A 21 13.41 13.57 -12.54
CA GLY A 21 13.12 14.83 -13.24
C GLY A 21 11.75 14.85 -13.95
N GLY A 22 11.02 13.74 -13.93
CA GLY A 22 9.62 13.68 -14.35
C GLY A 22 8.63 14.18 -13.30
N HIS A 23 7.32 14.07 -13.59
CA HIS A 23 6.25 14.40 -12.65
C HIS A 23 6.30 13.49 -11.40
N PRO A 24 6.28 14.05 -10.18
CA PRO A 24 6.37 13.28 -8.94
C PRO A 24 5.22 12.30 -8.76
N PHE A 25 5.53 11.01 -8.54
CA PHE A 25 4.54 10.00 -8.23
C PHE A 25 5.04 9.05 -7.12
N LEU A 26 4.36 9.07 -5.98
CA LEU A 26 4.65 8.23 -4.81
C LEU A 26 3.70 7.03 -4.77
N LEU A 27 4.27 5.81 -4.61
CA LEU A 27 3.52 4.55 -4.56
C LEU A 27 3.77 3.84 -3.22
N LEU A 28 2.74 3.69 -2.40
CA LEU A 28 2.79 3.15 -1.04
C LEU A 28 2.22 1.74 -0.98
N HIS A 29 3.05 0.78 -0.59
CA HIS A 29 2.65 -0.64 -0.47
C HIS A 29 1.80 -0.93 0.77
N GLY A 30 1.18 -2.11 0.82
CA GLY A 30 0.34 -2.58 1.91
C GLY A 30 1.10 -3.18 3.10
N PHE A 31 0.33 -3.70 4.06
CA PHE A 31 0.84 -4.43 5.22
C PHE A 31 1.67 -5.63 4.76
N THR A 32 2.87 -5.80 5.32
CA THR A 32 3.87 -6.82 4.92
C THR A 32 4.30 -6.77 3.44
N GLY A 33 3.96 -5.70 2.73
CA GLY A 33 4.42 -5.41 1.38
C GLY A 33 5.87 -4.91 1.34
N ALA A 34 6.32 -4.47 0.17
CA ALA A 34 7.62 -3.85 -0.05
C ALA A 34 7.60 -3.01 -1.33
N LYS A 35 8.68 -2.22 -1.57
CA LYS A 35 8.88 -1.46 -2.81
C LYS A 35 8.72 -2.32 -4.07
N GLU A 36 9.04 -3.60 -3.97
CA GLU A 36 8.93 -4.57 -5.05
C GLU A 36 7.47 -4.81 -5.52
N ASP A 37 6.47 -4.39 -4.75
CA ASP A 37 5.07 -4.46 -5.16
C ASP A 37 4.76 -3.52 -6.34
N PHE A 38 5.64 -2.54 -6.59
CA PHE A 38 5.49 -1.57 -7.68
C PHE A 38 6.66 -1.54 -8.66
N THR A 39 7.79 -2.18 -8.35
CA THR A 39 8.97 -2.17 -9.23
C THR A 39 8.71 -2.61 -10.68
N PRO A 40 7.79 -3.55 -10.98
CA PRO A 40 7.50 -3.92 -12.37
C PRO A 40 6.99 -2.76 -13.24
N TRP A 41 6.37 -1.74 -12.64
CA TRP A 41 5.74 -0.64 -13.38
C TRP A 41 6.49 0.69 -13.32
N LEU A 42 7.58 0.80 -12.54
CA LEU A 42 8.30 2.06 -12.41
C LEU A 42 8.90 2.56 -13.73
N ASP A 43 9.41 1.66 -14.57
CA ASP A 43 9.97 2.03 -15.87
C ASP A 43 8.87 2.45 -16.87
N ASP A 44 7.68 1.84 -16.81
CA ASP A 44 6.54 2.22 -17.65
C ASP A 44 5.96 3.58 -17.22
N LEU A 45 5.90 3.86 -15.93
CA LEU A 45 5.56 5.19 -15.41
C LEU A 45 6.60 6.23 -15.82
N ALA A 46 7.90 5.89 -15.77
CA ALA A 46 8.98 6.77 -16.22
C ALA A 46 8.88 7.07 -17.72
N ALA A 47 8.55 6.09 -18.54
CA ALA A 47 8.34 6.27 -19.97
C ALA A 47 7.16 7.21 -20.30
N ARG A 48 6.21 7.37 -19.36
CA ARG A 48 5.08 8.31 -19.43
C ARG A 48 5.40 9.70 -18.87
N GLY A 49 6.63 9.92 -18.39
CA GLY A 49 7.08 11.22 -17.89
C GLY A 49 6.99 11.38 -16.38
N TYR A 50 6.68 10.31 -15.61
CA TYR A 50 6.66 10.38 -14.16
C TYR A 50 8.04 10.10 -13.55
N HIS A 51 8.33 10.77 -12.43
CA HIS A 51 9.34 10.32 -11.47
C HIS A 51 8.64 9.46 -10.42
N ALA A 52 8.58 8.16 -10.69
CA ALA A 52 7.89 7.21 -9.83
C ALA A 52 8.83 6.70 -8.73
N VAL A 53 8.38 6.76 -7.47
CA VAL A 53 9.12 6.34 -6.28
C VAL A 53 8.26 5.41 -5.44
N ALA A 54 8.77 4.22 -5.15
CA ALA A 54 8.16 3.24 -4.25
C ALA A 54 9.11 3.00 -3.06
N PRO A 55 8.79 3.46 -1.84
CA PRO A 55 9.57 3.16 -0.65
C PRO A 55 9.19 1.81 -0.04
N ASP A 56 10.14 1.16 0.65
CA ASP A 56 9.79 0.29 1.77
C ASP A 56 9.42 1.19 2.95
N HIS A 57 8.25 1.00 3.55
CA HIS A 57 7.91 1.69 4.79
C HIS A 57 8.86 1.32 5.93
N ARG A 58 8.97 2.16 6.98
CA ARG A 58 9.66 1.72 8.21
C ARG A 58 9.17 0.34 8.63
N GLY A 59 10.05 -0.51 9.12
CA GLY A 59 9.71 -1.87 9.53
C GLY A 59 9.57 -2.89 8.38
N HIS A 60 9.67 -2.47 7.12
CA HIS A 60 9.52 -3.34 5.95
C HIS A 60 10.81 -3.42 5.13
N GLY A 61 10.93 -4.46 4.33
CA GLY A 61 11.98 -4.65 3.33
C GLY A 61 13.38 -4.29 3.82
N ASP A 62 14.04 -3.36 3.15
CA ASP A 62 15.40 -2.89 3.46
C ASP A 62 15.42 -1.58 4.27
N SER A 63 14.25 -1.05 4.66
CA SER A 63 14.14 0.16 5.48
C SER A 63 14.49 -0.08 6.95
N SER A 64 14.72 1.01 7.70
CA SER A 64 14.94 0.97 9.16
C SER A 64 13.84 0.21 9.87
N LYS A 65 14.21 -0.60 10.87
CA LYS A 65 13.31 -1.44 11.66
C LYS A 65 13.41 -1.11 13.15
N PRO A 66 12.81 0.00 13.64
CA PRO A 66 12.71 0.25 15.07
C PRO A 66 12.15 -0.96 15.81
N THR A 67 12.67 -1.25 17.01
CA THR A 67 12.26 -2.41 17.80
C THR A 67 11.10 -2.13 18.75
N ASP A 68 10.75 -0.86 18.96
CA ASP A 68 9.63 -0.42 19.78
C ASP A 68 8.35 -0.39 18.93
N GLU A 69 7.30 -1.07 19.37
CA GLU A 69 5.97 -1.04 18.74
C GLU A 69 5.41 0.40 18.67
N ALA A 70 5.74 1.26 19.65
CA ALA A 70 5.29 2.66 19.66
C ALA A 70 5.88 3.51 18.51
N ALA A 71 6.85 3.00 17.77
CA ALA A 71 7.41 3.67 16.58
C ALA A 71 6.54 3.50 15.32
N TYR A 72 5.43 2.77 15.40
CA TYR A 72 4.59 2.41 14.26
C TYR A 72 3.14 2.82 14.46
N SER A 73 2.62 3.58 13.53
CA SER A 73 1.20 3.91 13.38
C SER A 73 0.94 4.38 11.95
N LEU A 74 -0.31 4.38 11.49
CA LEU A 74 -0.70 4.95 10.19
C LEU A 74 -0.29 6.42 10.08
N GLU A 75 -0.45 7.18 11.16
CA GLU A 75 -0.01 8.59 11.21
C GLU A 75 1.52 8.72 11.06
N GLN A 76 2.29 7.86 11.74
CA GLN A 76 3.75 7.89 11.64
C GLN A 76 4.24 7.52 10.23
N PHE A 77 3.60 6.57 9.57
CA PHE A 77 3.90 6.25 8.17
C PHE A 77 3.59 7.42 7.23
N ALA A 78 2.51 8.17 7.48
CA ALA A 78 2.21 9.37 6.71
C ALA A 78 3.24 10.48 6.93
N VAL A 79 3.72 10.65 8.16
CA VAL A 79 4.84 11.57 8.47
C VAL A 79 6.10 11.18 7.70
N ASP A 80 6.44 9.89 7.65
CA ASP A 80 7.58 9.40 6.87
C ASP A 80 7.40 9.63 5.36
N ALA A 81 6.20 9.39 4.83
CA ALA A 81 5.89 9.61 3.42
C ALA A 81 6.06 11.10 3.05
N LEU A 82 5.56 12.02 3.87
CA LEU A 82 5.74 13.47 3.65
C LEU A 82 7.21 13.88 3.79
N ALA A 83 7.94 13.34 4.76
CA ALA A 83 9.37 13.61 4.90
C ALA A 83 10.19 13.04 3.71
N LEU A 84 9.77 11.91 3.13
CA LEU A 84 10.37 11.40 1.90
C LEU A 84 10.13 12.33 0.73
N VAL A 85 8.90 12.83 0.56
CA VAL A 85 8.52 13.81 -0.49
C VAL A 85 9.36 15.09 -0.34
N ASP A 86 9.57 15.57 0.89
CA ASP A 86 10.43 16.74 1.16
C ASP A 86 11.90 16.46 0.82
N ALA A 87 12.42 15.28 1.16
CA ALA A 87 13.78 14.87 0.84
C ALA A 87 14.03 14.70 -0.67
N LEU A 88 12.98 14.39 -1.44
CA LEU A 88 12.99 14.33 -2.91
C LEU A 88 12.88 15.72 -3.54
N GLY A 89 12.56 16.76 -2.75
CA GLY A 89 12.36 18.13 -3.25
C GLY A 89 11.07 18.30 -4.04
N TRP A 90 10.05 17.53 -3.74
CA TRP A 90 8.76 17.57 -4.42
C TRP A 90 7.79 18.52 -3.72
N ASP A 91 7.33 19.55 -4.38
CA ASP A 91 6.30 20.43 -3.86
C ASP A 91 4.91 19.78 -3.94
N ARG A 92 4.61 19.19 -5.09
CA ARG A 92 3.35 18.48 -5.36
C ARG A 92 3.64 17.13 -5.99
N PHE A 93 2.72 16.17 -5.83
CA PHE A 93 2.90 14.79 -6.31
C PHE A 93 1.56 14.06 -6.50
N HIS A 94 1.55 13.08 -7.40
CA HIS A 94 0.52 12.05 -7.46
C HIS A 94 0.79 11.01 -6.39
N LEU A 95 -0.27 10.43 -5.83
CA LEU A 95 -0.16 9.48 -4.72
C LEU A 95 -1.00 8.24 -5.01
N LEU A 96 -0.37 7.06 -4.95
CA LEU A 96 -1.05 5.77 -4.95
C LEU A 96 -0.78 5.06 -3.63
N GLY A 97 -1.83 4.51 -3.01
CA GLY A 97 -1.71 3.65 -1.85
C GLY A 97 -2.51 2.36 -2.01
N HIS A 98 -1.84 1.23 -1.77
CA HIS A 98 -2.42 -0.11 -1.79
C HIS A 98 -2.69 -0.61 -0.38
N SER A 99 -3.90 -1.09 -0.09
CA SER A 99 -4.26 -1.71 1.19
C SER A 99 -3.94 -0.78 2.38
N MET A 100 -3.09 -1.18 3.33
CA MET A 100 -2.57 -0.29 4.38
C MET A 100 -1.92 0.98 3.80
N GLY A 101 -1.21 0.88 2.67
CA GLY A 101 -0.68 2.05 1.95
C GLY A 101 -1.76 3.03 1.51
N GLY A 102 -2.97 2.53 1.19
CA GLY A 102 -4.14 3.37 0.91
C GLY A 102 -4.68 4.08 2.15
N MET A 103 -4.63 3.43 3.32
CA MET A 103 -4.94 4.10 4.59
C MET A 103 -3.90 5.18 4.92
N ILE A 104 -2.61 4.90 4.71
CA ILE A 104 -1.53 5.89 4.84
C ILE A 104 -1.74 7.05 3.86
N ALA A 105 -2.11 6.77 2.61
CA ALA A 105 -2.38 7.79 1.60
C ALA A 105 -3.53 8.73 1.99
N GLN A 106 -4.57 8.20 2.66
CA GLN A 106 -5.65 9.03 3.24
C GLN A 106 -5.08 9.99 4.30
N HIS A 107 -4.21 9.53 5.21
CA HIS A 107 -3.55 10.40 6.19
C HIS A 107 -2.69 11.48 5.52
N VAL A 108 -1.90 11.12 4.50
CA VAL A 108 -1.09 12.06 3.73
C VAL A 108 -1.95 13.11 3.05
N ALA A 109 -3.03 12.69 2.37
CA ALA A 109 -3.93 13.59 1.66
C ALA A 109 -4.70 14.53 2.60
N LEU A 110 -5.07 14.07 3.80
CA LEU A 110 -5.71 14.90 4.83
C LEU A 110 -4.72 15.89 5.48
N ALA A 111 -3.47 15.50 5.67
CA ALA A 111 -2.44 16.33 6.30
C ALA A 111 -1.88 17.42 5.36
N ALA A 112 -1.83 17.16 4.05
CA ALA A 112 -1.24 18.06 3.05
C ALA A 112 -2.05 18.04 1.72
N PRO A 113 -3.35 18.39 1.76
CA PRO A 113 -4.24 18.26 0.59
C PRO A 113 -3.80 19.09 -0.62
N GLU A 114 -3.13 20.23 -0.40
CA GLU A 114 -2.62 21.09 -1.47
C GLU A 114 -1.41 20.51 -2.20
N ARG A 115 -0.76 19.50 -1.62
CA ARG A 115 0.41 18.82 -2.21
C ARG A 115 0.04 17.60 -3.06
N VAL A 116 -1.12 16.99 -2.81
CA VAL A 116 -1.58 15.80 -3.56
C VAL A 116 -2.35 16.24 -4.80
N GLU A 117 -1.75 16.02 -5.97
CA GLU A 117 -2.34 16.38 -7.27
C GLU A 117 -3.47 15.43 -7.67
N SER A 118 -3.27 14.15 -7.46
CA SER A 118 -4.29 13.13 -7.60
C SER A 118 -4.03 11.97 -6.64
N LEU A 119 -5.08 11.25 -6.28
CA LEU A 119 -5.05 10.17 -5.32
C LEU A 119 -5.58 8.88 -5.94
N VAL A 120 -4.83 7.78 -5.79
CA VAL A 120 -5.29 6.44 -6.13
C VAL A 120 -5.35 5.59 -4.86
N LEU A 121 -6.54 5.11 -4.52
CA LEU A 121 -6.82 4.25 -3.39
C LEU A 121 -7.13 2.84 -3.91
N MET A 122 -6.20 1.90 -3.71
CA MET A 122 -6.26 0.57 -4.29
C MET A 122 -6.46 -0.49 -3.21
N ASP A 123 -7.53 -1.29 -3.33
CA ASP A 123 -7.86 -2.41 -2.43
C ASP A 123 -7.73 -2.02 -0.96
N THR A 124 -8.37 -0.92 -0.58
CA THR A 124 -8.22 -0.29 0.75
C THR A 124 -9.55 0.08 1.38
N GLY A 125 -9.51 0.36 2.67
CA GLY A 125 -10.66 0.81 3.45
C GLY A 125 -10.41 2.14 4.14
N HIS A 126 -11.48 2.67 4.76
CA HIS A 126 -11.45 3.91 5.54
C HIS A 126 -11.39 3.66 7.06
N GLY A 127 -11.45 2.41 7.49
CA GLY A 127 -11.57 2.05 8.91
C GLY A 127 -11.12 0.62 9.18
N THR A 128 -11.59 0.10 10.31
CA THR A 128 -11.24 -1.21 10.86
C THR A 128 -11.32 -2.33 9.84
N ILE A 129 -10.28 -3.15 9.80
CA ILE A 129 -10.28 -4.41 9.03
C ILE A 129 -10.89 -5.50 9.93
N GLU A 130 -11.99 -6.08 9.45
CA GLU A 130 -12.65 -7.18 10.16
C GLU A 130 -11.89 -8.49 9.91
N LEU A 131 -11.23 -9.01 10.95
CA LEU A 131 -10.56 -10.30 10.97
C LEU A 131 -11.08 -11.13 12.14
N ASP A 132 -10.86 -12.45 12.08
CA ASP A 132 -11.07 -13.31 13.25
C ASP A 132 -10.18 -12.86 14.41
N ALA A 133 -10.80 -12.35 15.47
CA ALA A 133 -10.09 -11.73 16.58
C ALA A 133 -9.21 -12.71 17.38
N GLU A 134 -9.59 -14.00 17.45
CA GLU A 134 -8.81 -15.01 18.17
C GLU A 134 -7.58 -15.40 17.35
N LEU A 135 -7.75 -15.62 16.04
CA LEU A 135 -6.66 -15.93 15.13
C LEU A 135 -5.66 -14.77 15.04
N ALA A 136 -6.16 -13.55 14.95
CA ALA A 136 -5.34 -12.35 14.91
C ALA A 136 -4.55 -12.17 16.23
N ALA A 137 -5.20 -12.27 17.38
CA ALA A 137 -4.53 -12.17 18.68
C ALA A 137 -3.46 -13.27 18.86
N TRP A 138 -3.73 -14.48 18.39
CA TRP A 138 -2.77 -15.56 18.38
C TRP A 138 -1.56 -15.24 17.49
N GLY A 139 -1.78 -14.76 16.27
CA GLY A 139 -0.70 -14.39 15.35
C GLY A 139 0.17 -13.25 15.88
N LEU A 140 -0.45 -12.22 16.50
CA LEU A 140 0.28 -11.12 17.15
C LEU A 140 1.12 -11.61 18.34
N SER A 141 0.59 -12.56 19.13
CA SER A 141 1.34 -13.18 20.23
C SER A 141 2.53 -13.99 19.71
N LEU A 142 2.32 -14.78 18.66
CA LEU A 142 3.39 -15.57 18.03
C LEU A 142 4.54 -14.68 17.53
N VAL A 143 4.22 -13.59 16.85
CA VAL A 143 5.23 -12.65 16.34
C VAL A 143 6.04 -12.01 17.49
N ARG A 144 5.38 -11.62 18.58
CA ARG A 144 6.05 -11.03 19.75
C ARG A 144 6.97 -12.00 20.47
N THR A 145 6.65 -13.31 20.46
CA THR A 145 7.41 -14.33 21.20
C THR A 145 8.44 -15.06 20.35
N GLU A 146 8.14 -15.34 19.09
CA GLU A 146 8.93 -16.21 18.23
C GLU A 146 9.40 -15.53 16.92
N GLY A 147 8.87 -14.34 16.61
CA GLY A 147 9.27 -13.53 15.47
C GLY A 147 8.57 -13.86 14.14
N MET A 148 9.01 -13.17 13.08
CA MET A 148 8.35 -13.23 11.77
C MET A 148 8.52 -14.58 11.07
N ASP A 149 9.65 -15.27 11.27
CA ASP A 149 9.89 -16.58 10.65
C ASP A 149 8.89 -17.63 11.14
N ALA A 150 8.60 -17.65 12.44
CA ALA A 150 7.61 -18.57 13.00
C ALA A 150 6.21 -18.31 12.45
N LEU A 151 5.82 -17.02 12.32
CA LEU A 151 4.55 -16.65 11.70
C LEU A 151 4.51 -17.09 10.23
N ALA A 152 5.55 -16.81 9.46
CA ALA A 152 5.62 -17.16 8.04
C ALA A 152 5.52 -18.69 7.83
N ASP A 153 6.16 -19.48 8.67
CA ASP A 153 6.10 -20.95 8.61
C ASP A 153 4.68 -21.48 8.86
N VAL A 154 3.90 -20.82 9.71
CA VAL A 154 2.49 -21.18 9.93
C VAL A 154 1.63 -20.72 8.76
N LEU A 155 1.76 -19.47 8.31
CA LEU A 155 0.98 -18.93 7.21
C LEU A 155 1.23 -19.67 5.89
N ALA A 156 2.40 -20.26 5.72
CA ALA A 156 2.70 -21.12 4.55
C ALA A 156 1.83 -22.37 4.48
N GLN A 157 1.17 -22.78 5.59
CA GLN A 157 0.39 -24.01 5.72
C GLN A 157 -1.12 -23.77 5.71
N ILE A 158 -1.56 -22.51 5.72
CA ILE A 158 -2.98 -22.13 5.74
C ILE A 158 -3.30 -21.16 4.61
N GLU A 159 -4.55 -21.14 4.17
CA GLU A 159 -5.05 -20.09 3.30
C GLU A 159 -5.33 -18.84 4.12
N GLY A 160 -4.76 -17.71 3.72
CA GLY A 160 -4.97 -16.43 4.39
C GLY A 160 -6.34 -15.82 4.05
N PRO A 161 -6.77 -14.80 4.79
CA PRO A 161 -8.07 -14.16 4.60
C PRO A 161 -8.21 -13.42 3.25
N LEU A 162 -7.09 -13.16 2.57
CA LEU A 162 -7.04 -12.51 1.26
C LEU A 162 -6.74 -13.51 0.12
N TYR A 163 -6.89 -14.82 0.41
CA TYR A 163 -6.76 -15.85 -0.60
C TYR A 163 -7.99 -15.87 -1.51
N THR A 164 -7.78 -15.71 -2.81
CA THR A 164 -8.83 -15.66 -3.83
C THR A 164 -8.52 -16.61 -4.98
N ASP A 165 -9.51 -16.89 -5.82
CA ASP A 165 -9.29 -17.64 -7.05
C ASP A 165 -8.31 -16.88 -7.98
N ALA A 166 -8.33 -15.54 -7.98
CA ALA A 166 -7.38 -14.71 -8.72
C ALA A 166 -5.93 -14.94 -8.26
N TYR A 167 -5.70 -14.94 -6.93
CA TYR A 167 -4.39 -15.27 -6.37
C TYR A 167 -3.95 -16.68 -6.73
N GLN A 168 -4.86 -17.67 -6.69
CA GLN A 168 -4.53 -19.04 -7.09
C GLN A 168 -4.13 -19.12 -8.57
N ARG A 169 -4.88 -18.45 -9.47
CA ARG A 169 -4.51 -18.36 -10.90
C ARG A 169 -3.12 -17.74 -11.09
N LEU A 170 -2.81 -16.68 -10.35
CA LEU A 170 -1.50 -16.03 -10.40
C LEU A 170 -0.37 -16.97 -9.96
N VAL A 171 -0.53 -17.69 -8.85
CA VAL A 171 0.48 -18.63 -8.35
C VAL A 171 0.63 -19.84 -9.28
N ASP A 172 -0.45 -20.35 -9.87
CA ASP A 172 -0.40 -21.42 -10.86
C ASP A 172 0.37 -21.01 -12.12
N ALA A 173 0.18 -19.77 -12.56
CA ALA A 173 0.89 -19.20 -13.72
C ALA A 173 2.33 -18.80 -13.40
N ASN A 174 2.59 -18.35 -12.17
CA ASN A 174 3.89 -17.89 -11.70
C ASN A 174 4.15 -18.40 -10.27
N PRO A 175 4.67 -19.61 -10.10
CA PRO A 175 4.96 -20.21 -8.78
C PRO A 175 5.92 -19.38 -7.90
N ASP A 176 6.79 -18.55 -8.51
CA ASP A 176 7.71 -17.67 -7.79
C ASP A 176 6.99 -16.56 -7.02
N HIS A 177 5.72 -16.25 -7.37
CA HIS A 177 4.94 -15.22 -6.68
C HIS A 177 4.68 -15.58 -5.21
N LYS A 178 4.44 -16.86 -4.90
CA LYS A 178 4.30 -17.32 -3.51
C LYS A 178 5.59 -17.09 -2.71
N ALA A 179 6.74 -17.45 -3.30
CA ALA A 179 8.05 -17.22 -2.67
C ALA A 179 8.35 -15.71 -2.55
N PHE A 180 7.87 -14.88 -3.47
CA PHE A 180 7.95 -13.43 -3.38
C PHE A 180 7.19 -12.89 -2.15
N GLY A 181 5.95 -13.33 -1.93
CA GLY A 181 5.17 -12.97 -0.73
C GLY A 181 5.83 -13.40 0.57
N ASP A 182 6.33 -14.65 0.65
CA ASP A 182 7.05 -15.18 1.82
C ASP A 182 8.31 -14.36 2.16
N ARG A 183 9.10 -13.98 1.15
CA ARG A 183 10.29 -13.13 1.37
C ARG A 183 9.94 -11.78 1.98
N LYS A 184 8.89 -11.10 1.48
CA LYS A 184 8.44 -9.79 2.00
C LYS A 184 7.96 -9.91 3.45
N LEU A 185 7.16 -10.94 3.73
CA LEU A 185 6.66 -11.21 5.09
C LEU A 185 7.83 -11.40 6.07
N ARG A 186 8.80 -12.28 5.76
CA ARG A 186 9.98 -12.52 6.60
C ARG A 186 10.89 -11.31 6.73
N ALA A 187 10.91 -10.44 5.71
CA ALA A 187 11.66 -9.19 5.76
C ALA A 187 10.97 -8.09 6.58
N SER A 188 9.76 -8.31 7.09
CA SER A 188 9.06 -7.37 7.95
C SER A 188 9.56 -7.43 9.41
N SER A 189 9.47 -6.30 10.13
CA SER A 189 9.78 -6.23 11.56
C SER A 189 8.66 -6.83 12.40
N ALA A 190 9.01 -7.63 13.40
CA ALA A 190 8.05 -8.17 14.36
C ALA A 190 7.31 -7.06 15.14
N ALA A 191 8.02 -5.99 15.53
CA ALA A 191 7.43 -4.84 16.21
C ALA A 191 6.44 -4.09 15.30
N MET A 192 6.80 -3.89 14.02
CA MET A 192 5.91 -3.30 13.03
C MET A 192 4.65 -4.17 12.84
N TYR A 193 4.84 -5.47 12.62
CA TYR A 193 3.71 -6.38 12.41
C TYR A 193 2.74 -6.38 13.61
N ALA A 194 3.27 -6.42 14.84
CA ALA A 194 2.47 -6.43 16.05
C ALA A 194 1.72 -5.11 16.27
N ALA A 195 2.40 -3.98 16.07
CA ALA A 195 1.79 -2.66 16.22
C ALA A 195 0.70 -2.42 15.17
N MET A 196 1.04 -2.58 13.89
CA MET A 196 0.10 -2.31 12.81
C MET A 196 -1.04 -3.32 12.74
N GLY A 197 -0.78 -4.61 13.00
CA GLY A 197 -1.85 -5.59 13.11
C GLY A 197 -2.84 -5.26 14.23
N THR A 198 -2.36 -4.67 15.33
CA THR A 198 -3.23 -4.18 16.41
C THR A 198 -4.01 -2.93 15.97
N GLU A 199 -3.35 -1.96 15.34
CA GLU A 199 -3.98 -0.70 14.90
C GLU A 199 -5.04 -0.95 13.82
N LEU A 200 -4.74 -1.75 12.79
CA LEU A 200 -5.66 -2.04 11.68
C LEU A 200 -6.96 -2.73 12.13
N MET A 201 -6.92 -3.44 13.26
CA MET A 201 -8.10 -4.07 13.88
C MET A 201 -8.77 -3.20 14.94
N SER A 202 -8.18 -2.07 15.32
CA SER A 202 -8.78 -1.15 16.29
C SER A 202 -9.92 -0.35 15.65
N ASP A 203 -10.77 0.21 16.51
CA ASP A 203 -11.84 1.10 16.03
C ASP A 203 -11.26 2.43 15.55
N HIS A 204 -11.22 2.61 14.23
CA HIS A 204 -10.85 3.84 13.57
C HIS A 204 -11.67 3.97 12.28
N ASP A 205 -12.34 5.09 12.08
CA ASP A 205 -13.12 5.37 10.89
C ASP A 205 -12.81 6.79 10.41
N ARG A 206 -12.41 6.90 9.13
CA ARG A 206 -12.05 8.18 8.49
C ARG A 206 -13.02 8.59 7.40
N LEU A 207 -14.15 7.90 7.28
CA LEU A 207 -15.08 8.16 6.19
C LEU A 207 -15.58 9.60 6.16
N ASP A 208 -15.81 10.19 7.33
CA ASP A 208 -16.22 11.59 7.42
C ASP A 208 -15.06 12.56 7.11
N ASP A 209 -13.84 12.24 7.52
CA ASP A 209 -12.67 13.09 7.27
C ASP A 209 -12.35 13.16 5.77
N VAL A 210 -12.39 12.02 5.05
CA VAL A 210 -12.07 11.97 3.61
C VAL A 210 -13.08 12.70 2.72
N ARG A 211 -14.26 13.06 3.25
CA ARG A 211 -15.22 13.95 2.54
C ARG A 211 -14.65 15.34 2.25
N SER A 212 -13.65 15.76 2.99
CA SER A 212 -12.97 17.05 2.78
C SER A 212 -11.97 17.02 1.61
N LEU A 213 -11.62 15.85 1.11
CA LEU A 213 -10.68 15.70 0.00
C LEU A 213 -11.31 16.18 -1.31
N SER A 214 -10.55 16.97 -2.07
CA SER A 214 -11.04 17.65 -3.29
C SER A 214 -10.17 17.37 -4.52
N MET A 215 -9.05 16.66 -4.36
CA MET A 215 -8.22 16.24 -5.48
C MET A 215 -8.94 15.14 -6.29
N PRO A 216 -8.69 15.06 -7.62
CA PRO A 216 -9.12 13.91 -8.43
C PRO A 216 -8.70 12.60 -7.77
N THR A 217 -9.66 11.67 -7.63
CA THR A 217 -9.42 10.42 -6.92
C THR A 217 -9.91 9.22 -7.74
N LEU A 218 -9.07 8.21 -7.88
CA LEU A 218 -9.43 6.90 -8.40
C LEU A 218 -9.46 5.89 -7.26
N VAL A 219 -10.58 5.22 -7.06
CA VAL A 219 -10.67 4.06 -6.16
C VAL A 219 -10.66 2.81 -7.03
N LEU A 220 -9.66 1.96 -6.85
CA LEU A 220 -9.52 0.67 -7.54
C LEU A 220 -9.76 -0.46 -6.55
N VAL A 221 -10.48 -1.50 -6.97
CA VAL A 221 -10.65 -2.70 -6.16
C VAL A 221 -10.80 -3.93 -7.05
N GLY A 222 -10.16 -5.03 -6.66
CA GLY A 222 -10.35 -6.32 -7.32
C GLY A 222 -11.77 -6.87 -7.13
N GLU A 223 -12.36 -7.44 -8.17
CA GLU A 223 -13.70 -8.05 -8.14
C GLU A 223 -13.84 -9.16 -7.08
N GLU A 224 -12.75 -9.88 -6.84
CA GLU A 224 -12.69 -10.99 -5.88
C GLU A 224 -12.21 -10.54 -4.48
N ASP A 225 -11.84 -9.28 -4.29
CA ASP A 225 -11.41 -8.72 -3.00
C ASP A 225 -12.62 -8.33 -2.13
N VAL A 226 -13.42 -9.34 -1.78
CA VAL A 226 -14.71 -9.19 -1.09
C VAL A 226 -14.63 -8.32 0.16
N PRO A 227 -13.59 -8.41 1.03
CA PRO A 227 -13.49 -7.56 2.22
C PRO A 227 -13.40 -6.07 1.90
N PHE A 228 -12.85 -5.70 0.74
CA PHE A 228 -12.61 -4.30 0.37
C PHE A 228 -13.59 -3.72 -0.65
N LEU A 229 -14.47 -4.52 -1.27
CA LEU A 229 -15.51 -4.01 -2.19
C LEU A 229 -16.40 -2.95 -1.54
N GLY A 230 -16.98 -3.27 -0.37
CA GLY A 230 -17.84 -2.34 0.36
C GLY A 230 -17.11 -1.09 0.86
N PRO A 231 -15.96 -1.21 1.52
CA PRO A 231 -15.13 -0.07 1.90
C PRO A 231 -14.73 0.82 0.72
N SER A 232 -14.32 0.25 -0.41
CA SER A 232 -13.97 1.00 -1.63
C SER A 232 -15.15 1.78 -2.20
N GLN A 233 -16.34 1.17 -2.25
CA GLN A 233 -17.56 1.89 -2.66
C GLN A 233 -17.85 3.07 -1.73
N ARG A 234 -17.74 2.88 -0.40
CA ARG A 234 -17.97 3.98 0.55
C ARG A 234 -16.95 5.12 0.41
N LEU A 235 -15.68 4.80 0.14
CA LEU A 235 -14.65 5.81 -0.15
C LEU A 235 -14.99 6.59 -1.42
N ALA A 236 -15.39 5.91 -2.50
CA ALA A 236 -15.77 6.57 -3.75
C ALA A 236 -17.02 7.45 -3.59
N ASP A 237 -17.99 7.02 -2.78
CA ASP A 237 -19.19 7.82 -2.49
C ASP A 237 -18.91 9.02 -1.57
N ALA A 238 -17.91 8.91 -0.70
CA ALA A 238 -17.55 9.95 0.26
C ALA A 238 -16.69 11.06 -0.34
N ILE A 239 -15.71 10.70 -1.19
CA ILE A 239 -14.79 11.66 -1.80
C ILE A 239 -15.43 12.25 -3.05
N GLY A 240 -15.79 13.55 -3.03
CA GLY A 240 -16.60 14.19 -4.08
C GLY A 240 -16.12 13.98 -5.52
N PRO A 241 -14.83 14.12 -5.85
CA PRO A 241 -14.29 13.90 -7.20
C PRO A 241 -13.85 12.46 -7.48
N ALA A 242 -14.20 11.48 -6.63
CA ALA A 242 -13.76 10.11 -6.81
C ALA A 242 -14.61 9.33 -7.83
N ARG A 243 -13.94 8.40 -8.50
CA ARG A 243 -14.60 7.33 -9.27
C ARG A 243 -14.15 5.97 -8.78
N LEU A 244 -15.04 4.98 -8.81
CA LEU A 244 -14.72 3.58 -8.50
C LEU A 244 -14.54 2.81 -9.80
N GLU A 245 -13.48 2.03 -9.86
CA GLU A 245 -13.26 1.03 -10.89
C GLU A 245 -13.02 -0.34 -10.24
N VAL A 246 -13.78 -1.34 -10.68
CA VAL A 246 -13.63 -2.73 -10.24
C VAL A 246 -12.80 -3.48 -11.27
N VAL A 247 -11.67 -4.03 -10.86
CA VAL A 247 -10.78 -4.81 -11.74
C VAL A 247 -11.29 -6.25 -11.81
N PRO A 248 -11.79 -6.71 -12.97
CA PRO A 248 -12.36 -8.05 -13.09
C PRO A 248 -11.28 -9.12 -12.91
N ALA A 249 -11.68 -10.27 -12.36
CA ALA A 249 -10.81 -11.43 -12.14
C ALA A 249 -9.52 -11.08 -11.35
N ALA A 250 -9.61 -10.12 -10.44
CA ALA A 250 -8.53 -9.73 -9.52
C ALA A 250 -9.03 -9.77 -8.09
N GLY A 251 -8.17 -10.14 -7.16
CA GLY A 251 -8.34 -10.08 -5.72
C GLY A 251 -7.60 -8.88 -5.15
N HIS A 252 -6.85 -9.09 -4.06
CA HIS A 252 -6.21 -8.03 -3.27
C HIS A 252 -4.96 -7.41 -3.92
N SER A 253 -4.48 -7.96 -5.03
CA SER A 253 -3.28 -7.45 -5.71
C SER A 253 -3.51 -7.33 -7.23
N PRO A 254 -4.45 -6.46 -7.67
CA PRO A 254 -4.87 -6.37 -9.06
C PRO A 254 -3.72 -6.05 -10.02
N GLN A 255 -2.69 -5.34 -9.55
CA GLN A 255 -1.48 -5.07 -10.33
C GLN A 255 -0.73 -6.34 -10.74
N PHE A 256 -0.88 -7.45 -10.00
CA PHE A 256 -0.29 -8.74 -10.35
C PHE A 256 -1.30 -9.72 -10.94
N GLU A 257 -2.55 -9.67 -10.49
CA GLU A 257 -3.59 -10.63 -10.81
C GLU A 257 -4.29 -10.34 -12.13
N ASN A 258 -4.43 -9.06 -12.50
CA ASN A 258 -4.90 -8.61 -13.81
C ASN A 258 -4.17 -7.31 -14.23
N PRO A 259 -2.87 -7.38 -14.52
CA PRO A 259 -2.02 -6.22 -14.79
C PRO A 259 -2.52 -5.38 -15.98
N GLU A 260 -3.04 -6.02 -17.04
CA GLU A 260 -3.51 -5.32 -18.24
C GLU A 260 -4.66 -4.35 -17.93
N VAL A 261 -5.65 -4.79 -17.16
CA VAL A 261 -6.78 -3.93 -16.78
C VAL A 261 -6.36 -2.90 -15.75
N TRP A 262 -5.55 -3.29 -14.76
CA TRP A 262 -5.02 -2.38 -13.75
C TRP A 262 -4.22 -1.23 -14.36
N GLU A 263 -3.27 -1.53 -15.26
CA GLU A 263 -2.47 -0.53 -15.96
C GLU A 263 -3.35 0.41 -16.78
N LYS A 264 -4.31 -0.14 -17.52
CA LYS A 264 -5.23 0.66 -18.33
C LYS A 264 -6.03 1.64 -17.48
N SER A 265 -6.54 1.19 -16.33
CA SER A 265 -7.32 2.03 -15.40
C SER A 265 -6.45 3.13 -14.81
N LEU A 266 -5.27 2.77 -14.29
CA LEU A 266 -4.33 3.71 -13.71
C LEU A 266 -3.87 4.76 -14.73
N PHE A 267 -3.42 4.32 -15.89
CA PHE A 267 -2.88 5.23 -16.88
C PHE A 267 -3.95 6.12 -17.51
N ALA A 268 -5.17 5.61 -17.76
CA ALA A 268 -6.27 6.45 -18.22
C ALA A 268 -6.61 7.55 -17.19
N PHE A 269 -6.57 7.23 -15.90
CA PHE A 269 -6.78 8.22 -14.85
C PHE A 269 -5.67 9.28 -14.82
N LEU A 270 -4.41 8.87 -14.91
CA LEU A 270 -3.27 9.79 -14.91
C LEU A 270 -3.26 10.70 -16.16
N ASP A 271 -3.53 10.16 -17.35
CA ASP A 271 -3.60 10.93 -18.61
C ASP A 271 -4.67 12.05 -18.54
N GLU A 272 -5.75 11.86 -17.76
CA GLU A 272 -6.77 12.90 -17.52
C GLU A 272 -6.27 14.04 -16.61
N GLN A 273 -5.26 13.79 -15.78
CA GLN A 273 -4.72 14.80 -14.87
C GLN A 273 -3.66 15.67 -15.55
N ASP A 274 -3.01 15.15 -16.59
CA ASP A 274 -1.95 15.83 -17.34
C ASP A 274 -2.49 16.61 -18.57
N ALA A 275 -3.81 16.54 -18.84
CA ALA A 275 -4.46 17.20 -19.99
C ALA A 275 -4.94 18.62 -19.64
#